data_ab7971d162eb1da4193f7867452498e8
#
_entry.id   ab7971d162eb1da4193f7867452498e8
#
_cell.length_a   1.000
_cell.length_b   1.000
_cell.length_c   1.000
_cell.angle_alpha   90.00
_cell.angle_beta   90.00
_cell.angle_gamma   90.00
#
_symmetry.space_group_name_H-M   'P 1'
#
loop_
_entity.id
_entity.type
_entity.pdbx_description
1 polymer ?
#
loop_
_entity_poly.entity_id
_entity_poly.type
_entity_poly.pdbx_seq_one_letter_code
_entity_poly.pdbx_strand_id
1 'polypeptide(L)'
;MLLSCQPQDASFIVEASHPDMDLVNGVLLFKKRPFNGTLNSYYTPSKLKAKTIYRNGKKEGLEVSWHPSGSVATNRFYSKGIKTGVHKGWWDHGLPKYVYHFNALGAYHGNIKEWYRNGVLFRGFNYEHGQEVGLQQLRHLDGSIKANYEVVNGERFGLIGLKKCFRVTTGSQQVK
;
A
#
# COMPACT_ATOMS: atom_id res chain seq x y z
N MET A 1 -37.99 15.88 17.45
CA MET A 1 -37.70 15.37 16.09
C MET A 1 -36.61 14.31 16.24
N LEU A 2 -37.00 13.05 16.18
CA LEU A 2 -36.04 11.94 16.21
C LEU A 2 -35.40 11.82 14.81
N LEU A 3 -34.11 12.17 14.69
CA LEU A 3 -33.36 11.82 13.48
C LEU A 3 -33.25 10.31 13.42
N SER A 4 -34.02 9.69 12.54
CA SER A 4 -33.90 8.31 12.14
C SER A 4 -32.50 8.11 11.55
N CYS A 5 -31.62 7.51 12.31
CA CYS A 5 -30.36 6.97 11.82
C CYS A 5 -30.69 5.71 11.03
N GLN A 6 -31.03 5.85 9.74
CA GLN A 6 -31.18 4.70 8.86
C GLN A 6 -29.79 4.06 8.68
N PRO A 7 -29.66 2.75 8.88
CA PRO A 7 -28.47 2.02 8.45
C PRO A 7 -28.39 2.15 6.93
N GLN A 8 -27.39 2.88 6.45
CA GLN A 8 -27.22 3.06 5.01
C GLN A 8 -26.72 1.76 4.42
N ASP A 9 -27.59 1.21 3.57
CA ASP A 9 -27.44 -0.05 2.87
C ASP A 9 -26.12 -0.09 2.06
N ALA A 10 -25.28 -1.07 2.35
CA ALA A 10 -24.15 -1.45 1.49
C ALA A 10 -24.62 -1.93 0.08
N SER A 11 -25.92 -1.99 -0.15
CA SER A 11 -26.58 -2.41 -1.39
C SER A 11 -26.61 -1.32 -2.47
N PHE A 12 -26.40 -0.03 -2.14
CA PHE A 12 -26.39 1.05 -3.14
C PHE A 12 -25.10 1.04 -3.93
N ILE A 13 -25.19 0.61 -5.20
CA ILE A 13 -24.02 0.48 -6.08
C ILE A 13 -24.09 1.57 -7.15
N VAL A 14 -22.99 2.29 -7.36
CA VAL A 14 -22.85 3.29 -8.41
C VAL A 14 -21.56 3.02 -9.19
N GLU A 15 -21.58 3.31 -10.48
CA GLU A 15 -20.39 3.26 -11.32
C GLU A 15 -19.53 4.51 -11.14
N ALA A 16 -18.21 4.35 -11.17
CA ALA A 16 -17.27 5.44 -11.01
C ALA A 16 -17.35 6.48 -12.17
N SER A 17 -17.88 6.06 -13.33
CA SER A 17 -18.11 6.90 -14.51
C SER A 17 -19.42 7.68 -14.48
N HIS A 18 -20.24 7.49 -13.42
CA HIS A 18 -21.54 8.17 -13.34
C HIS A 18 -21.35 9.70 -13.30
N PRO A 19 -22.09 10.48 -14.12
CA PRO A 19 -21.88 11.94 -14.27
C PRO A 19 -22.11 12.73 -12.99
N ASP A 20 -22.94 12.21 -12.06
CA ASP A 20 -23.19 12.84 -10.77
C ASP A 20 -22.15 12.50 -9.68
N MET A 21 -21.09 11.75 -10.03
CA MET A 21 -19.98 11.46 -9.13
C MET A 21 -18.95 12.59 -9.19
N ASP A 22 -18.57 13.09 -8.01
CA ASP A 22 -17.62 14.19 -7.88
C ASP A 22 -16.66 13.92 -6.72
N LEU A 23 -15.40 14.36 -6.84
CA LEU A 23 -14.41 14.25 -5.77
C LEU A 23 -13.97 15.65 -5.35
N VAL A 24 -14.43 16.09 -4.18
CA VAL A 24 -14.15 17.43 -3.67
C VAL A 24 -13.43 17.32 -2.32
N ASN A 25 -12.22 17.90 -2.23
CA ASN A 25 -11.40 17.91 -1.02
C ASN A 25 -11.24 16.51 -0.36
N GLY A 26 -11.08 15.46 -1.19
CA GLY A 26 -10.91 14.10 -0.71
C GLY A 26 -12.18 13.41 -0.21
N VAL A 27 -13.36 14.04 -0.40
CA VAL A 27 -14.67 13.47 -0.13
C VAL A 27 -15.35 13.12 -1.45
N LEU A 28 -15.72 11.86 -1.63
CA LEU A 28 -16.50 11.42 -2.80
C LEU A 28 -17.96 11.83 -2.61
N LEU A 29 -18.50 12.54 -3.59
CA LEU A 29 -19.87 12.98 -3.60
C LEU A 29 -20.66 12.23 -4.69
N PHE A 30 -21.93 11.96 -4.40
CA PHE A 30 -22.91 11.55 -5.37
C PHE A 30 -24.11 12.52 -5.30
N LYS A 31 -24.46 13.14 -6.43
CA LYS A 31 -25.49 14.20 -6.49
C LYS A 31 -25.24 15.29 -5.43
N LYS A 32 -23.99 15.75 -5.36
CA LYS A 32 -23.51 16.80 -4.43
C LYS A 32 -23.63 16.47 -2.93
N ARG A 33 -23.86 15.20 -2.57
CA ARG A 33 -23.92 14.73 -1.18
C ARG A 33 -22.84 13.68 -0.93
N PRO A 34 -22.25 13.61 0.28
CA PRO A 34 -21.27 12.58 0.60
C PRO A 34 -21.79 11.19 0.28
N PHE A 35 -21.04 10.46 -0.55
CA PHE A 35 -21.45 9.15 -1.06
C PHE A 35 -21.42 8.09 0.04
N ASN A 36 -22.48 7.28 0.07
CA ASN A 36 -22.58 6.10 0.91
C ASN A 36 -23.03 4.93 0.04
N GLY A 37 -22.21 3.90 -0.03
CA GLY A 37 -22.48 2.75 -0.88
C GLY A 37 -21.22 2.10 -1.45
N THR A 38 -21.40 1.32 -2.48
CA THR A 38 -20.34 0.66 -3.22
C THR A 38 -20.09 1.38 -4.54
N LEU A 39 -18.83 1.79 -4.75
CA LEU A 39 -18.37 2.31 -6.04
C LEU A 39 -17.74 1.20 -6.83
N ASN A 40 -18.27 0.92 -8.01
CA ASN A 40 -17.69 -0.01 -8.98
C ASN A 40 -17.00 0.77 -10.10
N SER A 41 -15.80 0.37 -10.47
CA SER A 41 -15.16 0.80 -11.72
C SER A 41 -14.92 -0.41 -12.63
N TYR A 42 -14.92 -0.19 -13.94
CA TYR A 42 -14.85 -1.24 -14.92
C TYR A 42 -13.75 -0.99 -15.93
N TYR A 43 -13.20 -2.05 -16.51
CA TYR A 43 -12.37 -2.01 -17.71
C TYR A 43 -13.22 -1.93 -18.97
N THR A 44 -14.30 -2.69 -18.99
CA THR A 44 -15.36 -2.72 -20.01
C THR A 44 -16.71 -2.92 -19.28
N PRO A 45 -17.87 -2.67 -19.88
CA PRO A 45 -19.15 -2.76 -19.20
C PRO A 45 -19.41 -4.08 -18.44
N SER A 46 -18.80 -5.18 -18.86
CA SER A 46 -18.94 -6.50 -18.22
C SER A 46 -17.72 -6.89 -17.36
N LYS A 47 -16.67 -6.07 -17.27
CA LYS A 47 -15.40 -6.46 -16.63
C LYS A 47 -15.03 -5.53 -15.50
N LEU A 48 -15.29 -5.97 -14.29
CA LEU A 48 -15.01 -5.22 -13.07
C LEU A 48 -13.51 -4.99 -12.90
N LYS A 49 -13.14 -3.74 -12.62
CA LYS A 49 -11.76 -3.30 -12.32
C LYS A 49 -11.53 -3.11 -10.83
N ALA A 50 -12.49 -2.49 -10.13
CA ALA A 50 -12.41 -2.31 -8.69
C ALA A 50 -13.80 -2.18 -8.07
N LYS A 51 -13.90 -2.60 -6.81
CA LYS A 51 -15.06 -2.43 -5.93
C LYS A 51 -14.58 -1.80 -4.64
N THR A 52 -15.14 -0.65 -4.29
CA THR A 52 -14.74 0.14 -3.11
C THR A 52 -15.98 0.55 -2.34
N ILE A 53 -15.99 0.30 -1.04
CA ILE A 53 -17.07 0.73 -0.16
C ILE A 53 -16.77 2.14 0.35
N TYR A 54 -17.78 2.99 0.38
CA TYR A 54 -17.71 4.35 0.90
C TYR A 54 -18.75 4.59 1.99
N ARG A 55 -18.34 5.35 3.00
CA ARG A 55 -19.22 5.89 4.04
C ARG A 55 -18.89 7.36 4.24
N ASN A 56 -19.93 8.21 4.17
CA ASN A 56 -19.77 9.67 4.23
C ASN A 56 -18.69 10.22 3.28
N GLY A 57 -18.65 9.69 2.05
CA GLY A 57 -17.70 10.08 1.01
C GLY A 57 -16.26 9.61 1.24
N LYS A 58 -16.00 8.80 2.27
CA LYS A 58 -14.68 8.25 2.56
C LYS A 58 -14.66 6.73 2.41
N LYS A 59 -13.53 6.18 1.94
CA LYS A 59 -13.36 4.73 1.85
C LYS A 59 -13.55 4.09 3.23
N GLU A 60 -14.30 2.99 3.26
CA GLU A 60 -14.59 2.24 4.48
C GLU A 60 -14.58 0.74 4.19
N GLY A 61 -13.92 -0.05 5.05
CA GLY A 61 -13.81 -1.49 4.88
C GLY A 61 -12.91 -1.92 3.72
N LEU A 62 -13.28 -3.00 3.05
CA LEU A 62 -12.46 -3.64 2.01
C LEU A 62 -12.64 -2.98 0.64
N GLU A 63 -11.54 -2.63 0.01
CA GLU A 63 -11.41 -2.35 -1.41
C GLU A 63 -10.76 -3.55 -2.10
N VAL A 64 -11.39 -4.05 -3.16
CA VAL A 64 -10.84 -5.10 -4.03
C VAL A 64 -10.63 -4.55 -5.42
N SER A 65 -9.50 -4.86 -6.03
CA SER A 65 -9.29 -4.62 -7.47
C SER A 65 -8.85 -5.89 -8.19
N TRP A 66 -9.09 -5.93 -9.47
CA TRP A 66 -8.76 -7.05 -10.34
C TRP A 66 -7.88 -6.61 -11.49
N HIS A 67 -7.09 -7.52 -12.02
CA HIS A 67 -6.38 -7.36 -13.29
C HIS A 67 -7.34 -7.50 -14.48
N PRO A 68 -6.96 -7.04 -15.67
CA PRO A 68 -7.75 -7.29 -16.88
C PRO A 68 -7.99 -8.78 -17.17
N SER A 69 -7.15 -9.69 -16.65
CA SER A 69 -7.37 -11.16 -16.71
C SER A 69 -8.52 -11.65 -15.84
N GLY A 70 -9.00 -10.84 -14.87
CA GLY A 70 -10.01 -11.23 -13.87
C GLY A 70 -9.39 -11.77 -12.57
N SER A 71 -8.08 -12.00 -12.51
CA SER A 71 -7.41 -12.35 -11.26
C SER A 71 -7.37 -11.16 -10.30
N VAL A 72 -7.39 -11.42 -8.99
CA VAL A 72 -7.31 -10.37 -7.97
C VAL A 72 -5.96 -9.64 -8.09
N ALA A 73 -6.02 -8.31 -8.14
CA ALA A 73 -4.85 -7.44 -8.17
C ALA A 73 -4.50 -6.90 -6.78
N THR A 74 -5.51 -6.43 -6.02
CA THR A 74 -5.27 -5.90 -4.67
C THR A 74 -6.43 -6.12 -3.73
N ASN A 75 -6.11 -6.31 -2.44
CA ASN A 75 -7.02 -6.20 -1.31
C ASN A 75 -6.48 -5.14 -0.35
N ARG A 76 -7.30 -4.14 -0.02
CA ARG A 76 -6.91 -3.01 0.83
C ARG A 76 -8.01 -2.70 1.82
N PHE A 77 -7.65 -2.40 3.06
CA PHE A 77 -8.61 -2.05 4.09
C PHE A 77 -8.49 -0.58 4.48
N TYR A 78 -9.64 0.05 4.68
CA TYR A 78 -9.74 1.45 5.04
C TYR A 78 -10.72 1.66 6.20
N SER A 79 -10.44 2.65 7.03
CA SER A 79 -11.39 3.18 8.00
C SER A 79 -11.40 4.70 7.89
N LYS A 80 -12.58 5.29 7.63
CA LYS A 80 -12.77 6.74 7.44
C LYS A 80 -11.80 7.37 6.43
N GLY A 81 -11.46 6.61 5.37
CA GLY A 81 -10.50 7.02 4.33
C GLY A 81 -9.03 6.76 4.66
N ILE A 82 -8.70 6.35 5.88
CA ILE A 82 -7.34 6.04 6.32
C ILE A 82 -7.05 4.56 6.02
N LYS A 83 -5.87 4.26 5.48
CA LYS A 83 -5.40 2.87 5.31
C LYS A 83 -5.28 2.20 6.67
N THR A 84 -5.77 0.96 6.80
CA THR A 84 -5.68 0.19 8.05
C THR A 84 -5.55 -1.30 7.77
N GLY A 85 -5.10 -2.06 8.75
CA GLY A 85 -4.98 -3.52 8.63
C GLY A 85 -3.97 -3.97 7.58
N VAL A 86 -4.25 -5.09 6.91
CA VAL A 86 -3.32 -5.72 5.95
C VAL A 86 -3.72 -5.41 4.52
N HIS A 87 -2.83 -4.76 3.78
CA HIS A 87 -2.97 -4.52 2.35
C HIS A 87 -2.14 -5.55 1.58
N LYS A 88 -2.76 -6.22 0.61
CA LYS A 88 -2.10 -7.21 -0.24
C LYS A 88 -2.23 -6.83 -1.70
N GLY A 89 -1.21 -7.14 -2.47
CA GLY A 89 -1.22 -7.02 -3.92
C GLY A 89 -0.59 -8.23 -4.57
N TRP A 90 -1.04 -8.53 -5.78
CA TRP A 90 -0.55 -9.64 -6.59
C TRP A 90 -0.20 -9.16 -7.99
N TRP A 91 0.74 -9.82 -8.60
CA TRP A 91 1.03 -9.69 -10.01
C TRP A 91 -0.09 -10.37 -10.83
N ASP A 92 -0.22 -10.02 -12.08
CA ASP A 92 -1.27 -10.53 -12.99
C ASP A 92 -1.24 -12.05 -13.19
N HIS A 93 -0.07 -12.69 -12.99
CA HIS A 93 0.14 -14.14 -13.00
C HIS A 93 0.01 -14.80 -11.60
N GLY A 94 -0.51 -14.08 -10.61
CA GLY A 94 -0.92 -14.62 -9.30
C GLY A 94 0.14 -14.61 -8.21
N LEU A 95 1.44 -14.38 -8.52
CA LEU A 95 2.46 -14.26 -7.48
C LEU A 95 2.26 -13.01 -6.62
N PRO A 96 2.62 -13.05 -5.32
CA PRO A 96 2.58 -11.89 -4.45
C PRO A 96 3.39 -10.73 -5.02
N LYS A 97 2.86 -9.52 -4.89
CA LYS A 97 3.53 -8.27 -5.24
C LYS A 97 3.94 -7.51 -4.00
N TYR A 98 3.02 -7.39 -3.03
CA TYR A 98 3.30 -6.77 -1.74
C TYR A 98 2.36 -7.26 -0.64
N VAL A 99 2.84 -7.16 0.59
CA VAL A 99 2.05 -7.22 1.83
C VAL A 99 2.50 -6.06 2.72
N TYR A 100 1.54 -5.19 3.08
CA TYR A 100 1.76 -4.06 3.96
C TYR A 100 0.85 -4.14 5.16
N HIS A 101 1.36 -3.78 6.32
CA HIS A 101 0.59 -3.68 7.55
C HIS A 101 0.49 -2.21 7.97
N PHE A 102 -0.71 -1.78 8.30
CA PHE A 102 -0.99 -0.40 8.73
C PHE A 102 -1.67 -0.42 10.10
N ASN A 103 -1.27 0.52 10.96
CA ASN A 103 -1.99 0.81 12.20
C ASN A 103 -3.25 1.67 11.95
N ALA A 104 -3.98 1.99 13.01
CA ALA A 104 -5.21 2.78 12.92
C ALA A 104 -4.98 4.24 12.44
N LEU A 105 -3.76 4.73 12.51
CA LEU A 105 -3.36 6.08 12.04
C LEU A 105 -2.89 6.09 10.58
N GLY A 106 -2.88 4.92 9.91
CA GLY A 106 -2.44 4.79 8.52
C GLY A 106 -0.92 4.74 8.32
N ALA A 107 -0.17 4.62 9.40
CA ALA A 107 1.28 4.44 9.36
C ALA A 107 1.64 2.95 9.22
N TYR A 108 2.76 2.65 8.56
CA TYR A 108 3.30 1.29 8.54
C TYR A 108 3.55 0.78 9.95
N HIS A 109 3.16 -0.47 10.22
CA HIS A 109 3.32 -1.11 11.52
C HIS A 109 3.43 -2.63 11.37
N GLY A 110 4.54 -3.22 11.82
CA GLY A 110 4.87 -4.61 11.59
C GLY A 110 5.73 -4.83 10.33
N ASN A 111 5.75 -6.05 9.84
CA ASN A 111 6.59 -6.42 8.70
C ASN A 111 5.91 -6.10 7.37
N ILE A 112 6.57 -5.35 6.51
CA ILE A 112 6.16 -5.14 5.12
C ILE A 112 7.05 -5.95 4.19
N LYS A 113 6.44 -6.50 3.11
CA LYS A 113 7.16 -7.28 2.10
C LYS A 113 6.75 -6.85 0.71
N GLU A 114 7.73 -6.86 -0.18
CA GLU A 114 7.52 -6.68 -1.62
C GLU A 114 8.30 -7.73 -2.39
N TRP A 115 7.78 -8.15 -3.52
CA TRP A 115 8.40 -9.15 -4.38
C TRP A 115 8.51 -8.64 -5.81
N TYR A 116 9.57 -9.02 -6.46
CA TYR A 116 9.71 -8.89 -7.89
C TYR A 116 8.69 -9.79 -8.61
N ARG A 117 8.48 -9.53 -9.90
CA ARG A 117 7.55 -10.30 -10.73
C ARG A 117 7.91 -11.78 -10.84
N ASN A 118 9.19 -12.15 -10.69
CA ASN A 118 9.66 -13.53 -10.65
C ASN A 118 9.50 -14.23 -9.29
N GLY A 119 8.90 -13.58 -8.29
CA GLY A 119 8.67 -14.10 -6.95
C GLY A 119 9.84 -13.94 -5.98
N VAL A 120 10.98 -13.44 -6.43
CA VAL A 120 12.11 -13.11 -5.55
C VAL A 120 11.72 -11.97 -4.61
N LEU A 121 12.00 -12.09 -3.32
CA LEU A 121 11.79 -11.03 -2.34
C LEU A 121 12.65 -9.81 -2.73
N PHE A 122 11.99 -8.68 -2.97
CA PHE A 122 12.65 -7.40 -3.22
C PHE A 122 12.99 -6.69 -1.91
N ARG A 123 12.00 -6.56 -1.01
CA ARG A 123 12.12 -5.83 0.23
C ARG A 123 11.37 -6.54 1.36
N GLY A 124 12.02 -6.66 2.52
CA GLY A 124 11.42 -7.08 3.77
C GLY A 124 11.85 -6.12 4.87
N PHE A 125 10.93 -5.24 5.30
CA PHE A 125 11.21 -4.15 6.23
C PHE A 125 10.26 -4.22 7.42
N ASN A 126 10.76 -3.87 8.61
CA ASN A 126 9.97 -3.82 9.83
C ASN A 126 9.74 -2.36 10.25
N TYR A 127 8.52 -2.08 10.64
CA TYR A 127 8.09 -0.74 11.03
C TYR A 127 7.32 -0.76 12.35
N GLU A 128 7.53 0.28 13.13
CA GLU A 128 6.71 0.61 14.29
C GLU A 128 6.30 2.08 14.19
N HIS A 129 4.97 2.34 14.20
CA HIS A 129 4.41 3.69 14.06
C HIS A 129 4.98 4.52 12.88
N GLY A 130 5.29 3.85 11.76
CA GLY A 130 5.82 4.49 10.55
C GLY A 130 7.33 4.66 10.52
N GLN A 131 8.04 4.28 11.57
CA GLN A 131 9.50 4.32 11.66
C GLN A 131 10.09 2.92 11.45
N GLU A 132 11.25 2.84 10.77
CA GLU A 132 11.98 1.57 10.62
C GLU A 132 12.49 1.10 11.99
N VAL A 133 12.31 -0.20 12.29
CA VAL A 133 12.82 -0.86 13.50
C VAL A 133 13.33 -2.25 13.17
N GLY A 134 14.37 -2.71 13.89
CA GLY A 134 14.93 -4.05 13.72
C GLY A 134 15.47 -4.31 12.31
N LEU A 135 15.35 -5.56 11.86
CA LEU A 135 15.98 -6.02 10.63
C LEU A 135 15.31 -5.47 9.36
N GLN A 136 16.13 -4.95 8.44
CA GLN A 136 15.75 -4.42 7.15
C GLN A 136 16.54 -5.14 6.05
N GLN A 137 15.83 -5.73 5.08
CA GLN A 137 16.45 -6.46 3.98
C GLN A 137 16.00 -5.93 2.63
N LEU A 138 16.96 -5.71 1.74
CA LEU A 138 16.74 -5.38 0.33
C LEU A 138 17.57 -6.33 -0.53
N ARG A 139 16.97 -6.85 -1.62
CA ARG A 139 17.60 -7.79 -2.54
C ARG A 139 17.54 -7.30 -3.98
N HIS A 140 18.48 -7.75 -4.78
CA HIS A 140 18.45 -7.63 -6.22
C HIS A 140 17.49 -8.66 -6.83
N LEU A 141 17.22 -8.53 -8.14
CA LEU A 141 16.32 -9.40 -8.89
C LEU A 141 16.80 -10.88 -8.92
N ASP A 142 18.11 -11.08 -8.83
CA ASP A 142 18.77 -12.41 -8.74
C ASP A 142 18.72 -12.99 -7.32
N GLY A 143 18.15 -12.27 -6.34
CA GLY A 143 18.08 -12.68 -4.93
C GLY A 143 19.30 -12.32 -4.09
N SER A 144 20.38 -11.81 -4.67
CA SER A 144 21.54 -11.36 -3.92
C SER A 144 21.21 -10.17 -3.00
N ILE A 145 21.94 -10.05 -1.89
CA ILE A 145 21.73 -9.01 -0.88
C ILE A 145 22.20 -7.66 -1.44
N LYS A 146 21.29 -6.70 -1.46
CA LYS A 146 21.58 -5.29 -1.77
C LYS A 146 21.80 -4.45 -0.52
N ALA A 147 20.97 -4.68 0.50
CA ALA A 147 21.14 -4.11 1.83
C ALA A 147 20.61 -5.10 2.88
N ASN A 148 21.28 -5.15 4.02
CA ASN A 148 20.90 -5.95 5.17
C ASN A 148 21.42 -5.22 6.42
N TYR A 149 20.53 -4.53 7.11
CA TYR A 149 20.88 -3.73 8.27
C TYR A 149 19.79 -3.83 9.34
N GLU A 150 20.18 -3.54 10.55
CA GLU A 150 19.29 -3.46 11.70
C GLU A 150 19.16 -2.00 12.13
N VAL A 151 17.95 -1.60 12.52
CA VAL A 151 17.66 -0.29 13.11
C VAL A 151 17.47 -0.47 14.61
N VAL A 152 18.35 0.14 15.39
CA VAL A 152 18.33 0.14 16.85
C VAL A 152 18.35 1.58 17.33
N ASN A 153 17.36 2.01 18.09
CA ASN A 153 17.24 3.39 18.56
C ASN A 153 17.33 4.47 17.46
N GLY A 154 16.82 4.15 16.26
CA GLY A 154 16.84 5.06 15.10
C GLY A 154 18.15 5.07 14.30
N GLU A 155 19.19 4.38 14.76
CA GLU A 155 20.45 4.23 14.04
C GLU A 155 20.50 2.94 13.24
N ARG A 156 21.20 2.95 12.10
CA ARG A 156 21.30 1.80 11.18
C ARG A 156 22.67 1.15 11.30
N PHE A 157 22.69 -0.17 11.55
CA PHE A 157 23.88 -1.00 11.70
C PHE A 157 23.88 -2.11 10.65
N GLY A 158 24.99 -2.30 9.93
CA GLY A 158 25.16 -3.33 8.94
C GLY A 158 25.33 -2.82 7.52
N LEU A 159 24.97 -3.65 6.52
CA LEU A 159 25.09 -3.33 5.09
C LEU A 159 23.93 -2.43 4.65
N ILE A 160 24.11 -1.12 4.68
CA ILE A 160 23.06 -0.13 4.36
C ILE A 160 22.85 0.04 2.85
N GLY A 161 23.74 -0.50 2.02
CA GLY A 161 23.81 -0.40 0.57
C GLY A 161 25.23 -0.19 0.10
N LEU A 162 25.48 -0.36 -1.19
CA LEU A 162 26.79 -0.13 -1.78
C LEU A 162 27.14 1.38 -1.72
N LYS A 163 27.76 1.84 -0.65
CA LYS A 163 28.62 3.00 -0.74
C LYS A 163 29.82 2.58 -1.58
N LYS A 164 30.12 3.28 -2.69
CA LYS A 164 31.39 3.14 -3.37
C LYS A 164 32.48 3.33 -2.30
N CYS A 165 33.26 2.29 -2.03
CA CYS A 165 34.45 2.42 -1.20
C CYS A 165 35.39 3.37 -1.95
N PHE A 166 35.51 4.60 -1.50
CA PHE A 166 36.60 5.45 -1.92
C PHE A 166 37.89 4.83 -1.33
N ARG A 167 38.77 4.39 -2.22
CA ARG A 167 40.13 3.96 -1.82
C ARG A 167 40.76 5.16 -1.09
N VAL A 168 40.98 5.04 0.21
CA VAL A 168 41.83 5.96 0.93
C VAL A 168 43.27 5.69 0.43
N THR A 169 43.76 6.51 -0.47
CA THR A 169 45.19 6.54 -0.79
C THR A 169 45.89 7.11 0.43
N THR A 170 46.44 6.25 1.25
CA THR A 170 47.45 6.66 2.23
C THR A 170 48.61 7.26 1.49
N GLY A 171 48.70 8.61 1.56
CA GLY A 171 49.86 9.32 1.02
C GLY A 171 51.11 8.84 1.77
N SER A 172 52.03 8.21 1.03
CA SER A 172 53.36 7.95 1.50
C SER A 172 54.08 9.27 1.81
N GLN A 173 54.22 9.61 3.08
CA GLN A 173 55.16 10.64 3.50
C GLN A 173 56.55 10.10 3.25
N GLN A 174 57.24 10.63 2.24
CA GLN A 174 58.69 10.52 2.15
C GLN A 174 59.29 11.41 3.22
N VAL A 175 59.87 10.80 4.23
CA VAL A 175 60.80 11.46 5.16
C VAL A 175 62.15 11.57 4.44
N LYS A 176 62.64 12.81 4.32
CA LYS A 176 64.03 13.11 4.01
C LYS A 176 64.89 13.03 5.25
#